data_0adec10ccf3c28d7c1d51613e88f9308
#
_entry.id   0adec10ccf3c28d7c1d51613e88f9308
#
_cell.length_a   1.000
_cell.length_b   1.000
_cell.length_c   1.000
_cell.angle_alpha   90.00
_cell.angle_beta   90.00
_cell.angle_gamma   90.00
#
_symmetry.space_group_name_H-M   'P 1'
#
loop_
_entity.id
_entity.type
_entity.pdbx_description
1 polymer ?
#
loop_
_entity_poly.entity_id
_entity_poly.type
_entity_poly.pdbx_seq_one_letter_code
_entity_poly.pdbx_strand_id
1 'polypeptide(L)'
;MKNNAIVCNIGHFDNEIDVASLSKCKWEEIKPQVDHVIFPKSGKKASKRIILLAQGRLVNLGCGTGHPSFVMSSSFANQTIAQIELFTKPKDYKVGQVYVLPKHLDEKVARLHLKKVGAVLTELTTEQANYIGVNKAGPYKADTYRY
;
A
#
# COMPACT_ATOMS: atom_id res chain seq x y z
N MET A 1 15.63 -3.73 21.07
CA MET A 1 16.16 -3.00 19.88
C MET A 1 17.59 -2.56 20.12
N LYS A 2 18.37 -2.36 19.06
CA LYS A 2 19.72 -1.77 19.13
C LYS A 2 19.65 -0.28 19.48
N ASN A 3 20.76 0.29 19.98
CA ASN A 3 20.87 1.74 20.11
C ASN A 3 20.80 2.39 18.73
N ASN A 4 20.12 3.53 18.60
CA ASN A 4 19.82 4.21 17.35
C ASN A 4 18.98 3.37 16.35
N ALA A 5 18.21 2.37 16.81
CA ALA A 5 17.27 1.69 15.94
C ALA A 5 16.23 2.70 15.40
N ILE A 6 15.92 2.62 14.12
CA ILE A 6 14.86 3.41 13.49
C ILE A 6 13.53 2.67 13.71
N VAL A 7 12.53 3.39 14.19
CA VAL A 7 11.19 2.89 14.47
C VAL A 7 10.19 3.77 13.72
N CYS A 8 9.29 3.15 12.99
CA CYS A 8 8.23 3.84 12.26
C CYS A 8 6.98 2.97 12.16
N ASN A 9 5.86 3.61 11.88
CA ASN A 9 4.57 3.00 11.67
C ASN A 9 4.11 3.26 10.22
N ILE A 10 3.51 2.29 9.57
CA ILE A 10 2.86 2.41 8.26
C ILE A 10 1.35 2.12 8.34
N GLY A 11 0.85 1.68 9.48
CA GLY A 11 -0.58 1.57 9.75
C GLY A 11 -1.26 2.94 9.79
N HIS A 12 -2.56 2.97 9.55
CA HIS A 12 -3.32 4.23 9.41
C HIS A 12 -3.37 5.05 10.71
N PHE A 13 -3.45 4.37 11.86
CA PHE A 13 -3.52 5.00 13.17
C PHE A 13 -2.19 4.87 13.92
N ASP A 14 -1.94 5.75 14.86
CA ASP A 14 -0.74 5.82 15.69
C ASP A 14 -0.75 4.83 16.89
N ASN A 15 -1.75 3.99 16.97
CA ASN A 15 -1.93 3.02 18.06
C ASN A 15 -1.11 1.72 17.89
N GLU A 16 -0.40 1.54 16.78
CA GLU A 16 0.48 0.39 16.56
C GLU A 16 1.82 0.52 17.30
N ILE A 17 2.21 1.73 17.67
CA ILE A 17 3.35 2.03 18.54
C ILE A 17 2.81 2.68 19.81
N ASP A 18 3.10 2.08 20.96
CA ASP A 18 2.75 2.66 22.25
C ASP A 18 3.61 3.90 22.56
N VAL A 19 3.30 5.00 21.88
CA VAL A 19 3.98 6.29 22.04
C VAL A 19 3.71 6.88 23.42
N ALA A 20 2.55 6.60 24.02
CA ALA A 20 2.20 7.09 25.34
C ALA A 20 3.18 6.60 26.41
N SER A 21 3.68 5.36 26.30
CA SER A 21 4.69 4.82 27.21
C SER A 21 6.04 5.54 27.12
N LEU A 22 6.31 6.21 25.99
CA LEU A 22 7.52 6.98 25.74
C LEU A 22 7.49 8.39 26.31
N SER A 23 6.36 8.83 26.90
CA SER A 23 6.21 10.16 27.53
C SER A 23 7.22 10.43 28.66
N LYS A 24 7.71 9.37 29.32
CA LYS A 24 8.73 9.44 30.37
C LYS A 24 10.16 9.56 29.84
N CYS A 25 10.35 9.41 28.53
CA CYS A 25 11.65 9.55 27.89
C CYS A 25 11.92 10.99 27.52
N LYS A 26 13.19 11.36 27.37
CA LYS A 26 13.58 12.66 26.81
C LYS A 26 13.45 12.57 25.30
N TRP A 27 12.79 13.56 24.70
CA TRP A 27 12.64 13.69 23.26
C TRP A 27 13.53 14.81 22.75
N GLU A 28 14.24 14.57 21.65
CA GLU A 28 15.08 15.55 20.97
C GLU A 28 14.73 15.50 19.47
N GLU A 29 14.11 16.56 18.97
CA GLU A 29 13.84 16.69 17.53
C GLU A 29 15.19 16.89 16.79
N ILE A 30 15.49 15.99 15.84
CA ILE A 30 16.69 16.06 15.00
C ILE A 30 16.39 16.92 13.76
N LYS A 31 15.22 16.72 13.19
CA LYS A 31 14.64 17.47 12.08
C LYS A 31 13.12 17.20 12.07
N PRO A 32 12.33 17.98 11.34
CA PRO A 32 10.88 17.79 11.29
C PRO A 32 10.49 16.32 11.07
N GLN A 33 9.62 15.79 11.94
CA GLN A 33 9.13 14.41 11.93
C GLN A 33 10.19 13.33 12.23
N VAL A 34 11.35 13.68 12.79
CA VAL A 34 12.41 12.73 13.17
C VAL A 34 12.90 13.07 14.56
N ASP A 35 12.58 12.23 15.52
CA ASP A 35 12.90 12.44 16.93
C ASP A 35 13.84 11.36 17.47
N HIS A 36 14.81 11.76 18.29
CA HIS A 36 15.47 10.86 19.22
C HIS A 36 14.60 10.70 20.48
N VAL A 37 14.24 9.47 20.79
CA VAL A 37 13.64 9.13 22.07
C VAL A 37 14.71 8.48 22.93
N ILE A 38 15.13 9.18 23.99
CA ILE A 38 16.24 8.82 24.85
C ILE A 38 15.69 8.20 26.13
N PHE A 39 15.98 6.93 26.34
CA PHE A 39 15.53 6.21 27.51
C PHE A 39 16.31 6.63 28.75
N PRO A 40 15.68 6.69 29.94
CA PRO A 40 16.35 6.95 31.20
C PRO A 40 17.51 5.98 31.40
N LYS A 41 18.59 6.44 32.04
CA LYS A 41 19.71 5.59 32.42
C LYS A 41 19.25 4.49 33.39
N SER A 42 19.61 3.26 33.10
CA SER A 42 19.36 2.13 34.01
C SER A 42 20.68 1.64 34.58
N GLY A 43 20.96 2.04 35.83
CA GLY A 43 22.19 1.71 36.51
C GLY A 43 23.44 2.28 35.82
N LYS A 44 24.50 1.47 35.70
CA LYS A 44 25.78 1.84 35.07
C LYS A 44 25.78 1.79 33.52
N LYS A 45 24.67 1.38 32.90
CA LYS A 45 24.59 1.28 31.44
C LYS A 45 24.44 2.66 30.81
N ALA A 46 25.07 2.87 29.64
CA ALA A 46 24.92 4.07 28.87
C ALA A 46 23.43 4.27 28.48
N SER A 47 23.01 5.51 28.36
CA SER A 47 21.67 5.88 27.90
C SER A 47 21.46 5.32 26.51
N LYS A 48 20.34 4.63 26.30
CA LYS A 48 19.92 4.09 25.01
C LYS A 48 18.93 5.04 24.37
N ARG A 49 18.97 5.17 23.06
CA ARG A 49 18.01 5.95 22.29
C ARG A 49 17.54 5.20 21.04
N ILE A 50 16.39 5.55 20.58
CA ILE A 50 15.84 5.14 19.27
C ILE A 50 15.55 6.39 18.46
N ILE A 51 15.44 6.22 17.14
CA ILE A 51 14.99 7.26 16.21
C ILE A 51 13.55 6.94 15.86
N LEU A 52 12.61 7.77 16.31
CA LEU A 52 11.19 7.61 16.02
C LEU A 52 10.81 8.54 14.86
N LEU A 53 10.20 7.98 13.83
CA LEU A 53 9.74 8.73 12.66
C LEU A 53 8.27 9.10 12.81
N ALA A 54 7.91 10.30 12.35
CA ALA A 54 6.56 10.86 12.34
C ALA A 54 5.84 10.76 13.69
N GLN A 55 6.60 10.70 14.80
CA GLN A 55 6.07 10.54 16.17
C GLN A 55 5.15 9.31 16.33
N GLY A 56 5.44 8.23 15.60
CA GLY A 56 4.63 7.01 15.59
C GLY A 56 3.40 7.04 14.71
N ARG A 57 3.15 8.17 14.02
CA ARG A 57 2.07 8.30 13.03
C ARG A 57 2.50 7.72 11.69
N LEU A 58 1.61 7.76 10.71
CA LEU A 58 1.82 7.21 9.36
C LEU A 58 3.05 7.82 8.68
N VAL A 59 4.13 7.04 8.57
CA VAL A 59 5.45 7.52 8.16
C VAL A 59 5.50 7.99 6.71
N ASN A 60 4.75 7.36 5.81
CA ASN A 60 4.72 7.73 4.39
C ASN A 60 4.09 9.11 4.14
N LEU A 61 3.29 9.60 5.07
CA LEU A 61 2.72 10.96 5.04
C LEU A 61 3.57 11.95 5.86
N GLY A 62 4.04 11.53 7.04
CA GLY A 62 4.84 12.40 7.92
C GLY A 62 6.26 12.61 7.42
N CYS A 63 6.91 11.59 6.89
CA CYS A 63 8.30 11.64 6.42
C CYS A 63 8.44 11.49 4.90
N GLY A 64 7.33 11.50 4.16
CA GLY A 64 7.29 11.37 2.71
C GLY A 64 6.11 12.13 2.12
N THR A 65 5.88 11.96 0.83
CA THR A 65 4.81 12.63 0.07
C THR A 65 3.54 11.78 -0.10
N GLY A 66 3.51 10.61 0.54
CA GLY A 66 2.43 9.65 0.38
C GLY A 66 2.44 8.95 -1.00
N HIS A 67 1.31 8.34 -1.36
CA HIS A 67 1.13 7.72 -2.67
C HIS A 67 0.82 8.78 -3.74
N PRO A 68 1.44 8.70 -4.92
CA PRO A 68 1.10 9.59 -6.03
C PRO A 68 -0.38 9.47 -6.41
N SER A 69 -1.02 10.59 -6.68
CA SER A 69 -2.45 10.64 -7.03
C SER A 69 -2.79 9.80 -8.26
N PHE A 70 -1.88 9.70 -9.22
CA PHE A 70 -2.05 8.85 -10.39
C PHE A 70 -2.13 7.35 -10.02
N VAL A 71 -1.30 6.89 -9.08
CA VAL A 71 -1.33 5.49 -8.59
C VAL A 71 -2.65 5.23 -7.85
N MET A 72 -3.07 6.17 -7.01
CA MET A 72 -4.35 6.07 -6.28
C MET A 72 -5.57 6.13 -7.21
N SER A 73 -5.47 6.84 -8.33
CA SER A 73 -6.51 6.86 -9.37
C SER A 73 -6.85 5.46 -9.88
N SER A 74 -5.85 4.59 -10.10
CA SER A 74 -6.11 3.21 -10.51
C SER A 74 -6.84 2.41 -9.44
N SER A 75 -6.48 2.60 -8.17
CA SER A 75 -7.16 1.97 -7.03
C SER A 75 -8.61 2.43 -6.90
N PHE A 76 -8.88 3.73 -6.99
CA PHE A 76 -10.24 4.27 -6.92
C PHE A 76 -11.10 3.87 -8.12
N ALA A 77 -10.52 3.83 -9.32
CA ALA A 77 -11.23 3.32 -10.51
C ALA A 77 -11.63 1.85 -10.32
N ASN A 78 -10.75 1.03 -9.75
CA ASN A 78 -11.03 -0.38 -9.45
C ASN A 78 -12.16 -0.51 -8.43
N GLN A 79 -12.14 0.26 -7.35
CA GLN A 79 -13.21 0.29 -6.33
C GLN A 79 -14.55 0.70 -6.94
N THR A 80 -14.56 1.73 -7.77
CA THR A 80 -15.78 2.22 -8.43
C THR A 80 -16.35 1.16 -9.38
N ILE A 81 -15.50 0.52 -10.19
CA ILE A 81 -15.92 -0.54 -11.12
C ILE A 81 -16.46 -1.75 -10.34
N ALA A 82 -15.83 -2.11 -9.21
CA ALA A 82 -16.32 -3.19 -8.36
C ALA A 82 -17.73 -2.90 -7.81
N GLN A 83 -18.01 -1.67 -7.39
CA GLN A 83 -19.35 -1.27 -6.93
C GLN A 83 -20.37 -1.35 -8.07
N ILE A 84 -20.01 -0.86 -9.26
CA ILE A 84 -20.88 -0.95 -10.44
C ILE A 84 -21.18 -2.42 -10.78
N GLU A 85 -20.18 -3.29 -10.76
CA GLU A 85 -20.33 -4.72 -11.02
C GLU A 85 -21.29 -5.37 -10.03
N LEU A 86 -21.12 -5.14 -8.74
CA LEU A 86 -22.00 -5.67 -7.70
C LEU A 86 -23.44 -5.16 -7.83
N PHE A 87 -23.61 -3.88 -8.15
CA PHE A 87 -24.94 -3.28 -8.30
C PHE A 87 -25.67 -3.76 -9.55
N THR A 88 -24.95 -3.95 -10.65
CA THR A 88 -25.55 -4.32 -11.95
C THR A 88 -25.75 -5.83 -12.10
N LYS A 89 -24.98 -6.64 -11.34
CA LYS A 89 -25.05 -8.11 -11.43
C LYS A 89 -25.28 -8.78 -10.05
N PRO A 90 -26.29 -8.36 -9.28
CA PRO A 90 -26.48 -8.85 -7.90
C PRO A 90 -26.73 -10.36 -7.82
N LYS A 91 -27.15 -11.01 -8.90
CA LYS A 91 -27.40 -12.45 -8.94
C LYS A 91 -26.13 -13.29 -8.99
N ASP A 92 -25.03 -12.71 -9.46
CA ASP A 92 -23.73 -13.39 -9.62
C ASP A 92 -22.94 -13.44 -8.32
N TYR A 93 -23.36 -12.64 -7.33
CA TYR A 93 -22.65 -12.46 -6.06
C TYR A 93 -23.53 -12.81 -4.87
N LYS A 94 -23.10 -13.78 -4.07
CA LYS A 94 -23.83 -14.19 -2.85
C LYS A 94 -23.42 -13.34 -1.67
N VAL A 95 -24.38 -12.88 -0.90
CA VAL A 95 -24.15 -12.13 0.34
C VAL A 95 -23.31 -12.95 1.32
N GLY A 96 -22.33 -12.32 1.96
CA GLY A 96 -21.44 -12.95 2.93
C GLY A 96 -20.28 -13.75 2.31
N GLN A 97 -20.13 -13.76 0.99
CA GLN A 97 -18.98 -14.38 0.33
C GLN A 97 -18.01 -13.32 -0.19
N VAL A 98 -16.73 -13.67 -0.23
CA VAL A 98 -15.67 -12.83 -0.78
C VAL A 98 -15.35 -13.28 -2.20
N TYR A 99 -15.33 -12.34 -3.12
CA TYR A 99 -15.03 -12.58 -4.53
C TYR A 99 -13.81 -11.76 -4.96
N VAL A 100 -13.04 -12.30 -5.88
CA VAL A 100 -12.00 -11.56 -6.58
C VAL A 100 -12.64 -10.87 -7.79
N LEU A 101 -12.31 -9.60 -8.01
CA LEU A 101 -12.83 -8.85 -9.16
C LEU A 101 -12.48 -9.58 -10.47
N PRO A 102 -13.44 -9.74 -11.41
CA PRO A 102 -13.18 -10.35 -12.70
C PRO A 102 -12.00 -9.71 -13.44
N LYS A 103 -11.08 -10.51 -13.97
CA LYS A 103 -9.81 -10.04 -14.55
C LYS A 103 -9.97 -9.06 -15.70
N HIS A 104 -11.05 -9.17 -16.49
CA HIS A 104 -11.35 -8.22 -17.56
C HIS A 104 -11.67 -6.81 -17.04
N LEU A 105 -12.19 -6.67 -15.83
CA LEU A 105 -12.45 -5.37 -15.19
C LEU A 105 -11.15 -4.75 -14.67
N ASP A 106 -10.27 -5.56 -14.08
CA ASP A 106 -8.94 -5.14 -13.67
C ASP A 106 -8.13 -4.65 -14.89
N GLU A 107 -8.17 -5.40 -16.00
CA GLU A 107 -7.55 -4.99 -17.26
C GLU A 107 -8.15 -3.69 -17.83
N LYS A 108 -9.46 -3.50 -17.72
CA LYS A 108 -10.11 -2.24 -18.11
C LYS A 108 -9.54 -1.04 -17.35
N VAL A 109 -9.30 -1.18 -16.04
CA VAL A 109 -8.65 -0.13 -15.24
C VAL A 109 -7.26 0.18 -15.77
N ALA A 110 -6.45 -0.85 -16.06
CA ALA A 110 -5.12 -0.66 -16.63
C ALA A 110 -5.18 0.10 -17.96
N ARG A 111 -6.05 -0.32 -18.88
CA ARG A 111 -6.23 0.32 -20.20
C ARG A 111 -6.61 1.81 -20.10
N LEU A 112 -7.46 2.18 -19.15
CA LEU A 112 -7.86 3.57 -18.91
C LEU A 112 -6.67 4.46 -18.50
N HIS A 113 -5.65 3.88 -17.88
CA HIS A 113 -4.48 4.62 -17.37
C HIS A 113 -3.29 4.67 -18.34
N LEU A 114 -3.20 3.76 -19.31
CA LEU A 114 -2.05 3.65 -20.22
C LEU A 114 -1.75 4.95 -20.95
N LYS A 115 -2.76 5.61 -21.52
CA LYS A 115 -2.60 6.85 -22.26
C LYS A 115 -1.93 7.95 -21.44
N LYS A 116 -2.23 8.02 -20.14
CA LYS A 116 -1.69 9.06 -19.26
C LYS A 116 -0.17 8.93 -19.06
N VAL A 117 0.34 7.71 -19.11
CA VAL A 117 1.79 7.42 -18.95
C VAL A 117 2.48 7.24 -20.31
N GLY A 118 1.80 7.50 -21.41
CA GLY A 118 2.37 7.34 -22.76
C GLY A 118 2.66 5.88 -23.14
N ALA A 119 2.04 4.93 -22.44
CA ALA A 119 2.22 3.51 -22.72
C ALA A 119 1.19 2.98 -23.71
N VAL A 120 1.60 2.01 -24.51
CA VAL A 120 0.75 1.28 -25.46
C VAL A 120 0.73 -0.18 -25.06
N LEU A 121 -0.45 -0.77 -24.97
CA LEU A 121 -0.57 -2.20 -24.70
C LEU A 121 -0.15 -2.98 -25.95
N THR A 122 0.79 -3.90 -25.78
CA THR A 122 1.25 -4.78 -26.85
C THR A 122 0.12 -5.71 -27.30
N GLU A 123 -0.11 -5.79 -28.60
CA GLU A 123 -0.99 -6.80 -29.17
C GLU A 123 -0.18 -8.09 -29.37
N LEU A 124 -0.60 -9.17 -28.70
CA LEU A 124 0.05 -10.46 -28.82
C LEU A 124 -0.23 -11.10 -30.18
N THR A 125 0.78 -11.75 -30.76
CA THR A 125 0.54 -12.70 -31.83
C THR A 125 -0.11 -13.98 -31.27
N THR A 126 -0.71 -14.79 -32.14
CA THR A 126 -1.28 -16.09 -31.71
C THR A 126 -0.23 -17.01 -31.10
N GLU A 127 0.98 -17.00 -31.64
CA GLU A 127 2.10 -17.79 -31.12
C GLU A 127 2.52 -17.33 -29.72
N GLN A 128 2.63 -16.01 -29.50
CA GLN A 128 2.95 -15.44 -28.20
C GLN A 128 1.87 -15.77 -27.17
N ALA A 129 0.59 -15.61 -27.53
CA ALA A 129 -0.52 -15.93 -26.66
C ALA A 129 -0.53 -17.40 -26.24
N ASN A 130 -0.29 -18.32 -27.19
CA ASN A 130 -0.21 -19.74 -26.96
C ASN A 130 1.00 -20.10 -26.07
N TYR A 131 2.16 -19.46 -26.30
CA TYR A 131 3.36 -19.70 -25.52
C TYR A 131 3.19 -19.36 -24.04
N ILE A 132 2.54 -18.22 -23.73
CA ILE A 132 2.30 -17.80 -22.35
C ILE A 132 0.98 -18.32 -21.76
N GLY A 133 0.17 -19.03 -22.54
CA GLY A 133 -1.05 -19.67 -22.08
C GLY A 133 -2.20 -18.70 -21.76
N VAL A 134 -2.31 -17.59 -22.52
CA VAL A 134 -3.38 -16.60 -22.34
C VAL A 134 -4.19 -16.40 -23.63
N ASN A 135 -5.37 -15.81 -23.49
CA ASN A 135 -6.17 -15.41 -24.63
C ASN A 135 -5.52 -14.21 -25.34
N LYS A 136 -5.45 -14.22 -26.68
CA LYS A 136 -4.92 -13.09 -27.46
C LYS A 136 -5.61 -11.75 -27.14
N ALA A 137 -6.90 -11.80 -26.86
CA ALA A 137 -7.71 -10.62 -26.52
C ALA A 137 -7.72 -10.29 -25.02
N GLY A 138 -7.05 -11.08 -24.20
CA GLY A 138 -7.11 -10.99 -22.73
C GLY A 138 -8.27 -11.78 -22.13
N PRO A 139 -8.44 -11.79 -20.83
CA PRO A 139 -7.54 -11.17 -19.87
C PRO A 139 -6.18 -11.88 -19.80
N TYR A 140 -5.12 -11.12 -19.51
CA TYR A 140 -3.72 -11.61 -19.52
C TYR A 140 -3.26 -12.17 -18.18
N LYS A 141 -4.12 -12.13 -17.16
CA LYS A 141 -3.88 -12.75 -15.85
C LYS A 141 -4.68 -14.06 -15.74
N ALA A 142 -4.05 -15.10 -15.25
CA ALA A 142 -4.74 -16.35 -14.93
C ALA A 142 -5.76 -16.14 -13.81
N ASP A 143 -6.84 -16.93 -13.79
CA ASP A 143 -7.88 -16.85 -12.75
C ASP A 143 -7.34 -17.12 -11.34
N THR A 144 -6.26 -17.89 -11.24
CA THR A 144 -5.55 -18.15 -9.97
C THR A 144 -4.73 -16.96 -9.46
N TYR A 145 -4.50 -15.96 -10.27
CA TYR A 145 -3.76 -14.76 -9.88
C TYR A 145 -4.64 -13.86 -9.01
N ARG A 146 -4.25 -13.69 -7.76
CA ARG A 146 -5.06 -12.98 -6.75
C ARG A 146 -4.84 -11.46 -6.70
N TYR A 147 -3.82 -10.96 -7.39
CA TYR A 147 -3.44 -9.54 -7.34
C TYR A 147 -3.52 -8.88 -8.70
#